data_7a29ae982f88ed8adf7c28f455825a26
#
_entry.id   7a29ae982f88ed8adf7c28f455825a26
#
_cell.length_a   1.000
_cell.length_b   1.000
_cell.length_c   1.000
_cell.angle_alpha   90.00
_cell.angle_beta   90.00
_cell.angle_gamma   90.00
#
_symmetry.space_group_name_H-M   'P 1'
#
loop_
_entity.id
_entity.type
_entity.pdbx_description
1 polymer ?
#
loop_
_entity_poly.entity_id
_entity_poly.type
_entity_poly.pdbx_seq_one_letter_code
_entity_poly.pdbx_strand_id
1 'polypeptide(L)'
;MKAGRICIFVSLVCLYLIPALPAGAAAENGTLYEGDSIYHHITIRQDGGERCMIFGRHLDLRQTCMDLERPDAPIFEYPAMMFTGYLFRPDAKKICLIGLGGGYIPTVFRLHLPRVQIHCVEVDPFVETLAKQYFRFTVPPGQKLTIDDGRQFLKKSRERYDQIWLDAFNSDYIPAHMTTKEFLQLVKSRLNEGGIVIQNLFCGNNLYEAQISTSQSVFTKVFVFEGQRSGSCIIVASDRPACEPEELLKRAKAFGGKIGRIDLVAEAGKCRVAPNLKNAPVLTDDFNPANLLLMQKK
;
A
#
# COMPACT_ATOMS: atom_id res chain seq x y z
N MET A 1 61.83 4.92 44.32
CA MET A 1 61.18 6.09 43.77
C MET A 1 60.88 5.80 42.28
N LYS A 2 59.67 5.41 41.92
CA LYS A 2 59.24 5.19 40.51
C LYS A 2 58.14 6.18 40.22
N ALA A 3 58.41 7.12 39.32
CA ALA A 3 57.45 8.11 38.84
C ALA A 3 56.49 7.47 37.80
N GLY A 4 55.20 7.43 38.10
CA GLY A 4 54.15 7.00 37.21
C GLY A 4 53.77 8.14 36.26
N ARG A 5 53.84 7.89 34.97
CA ARG A 5 53.36 8.78 33.92
C ARG A 5 51.84 8.55 33.75
N ILE A 6 51.07 9.61 33.98
CA ILE A 6 49.63 9.62 33.66
C ILE A 6 49.48 10.08 32.24
N CYS A 7 48.96 9.16 31.34
CA CYS A 7 48.51 9.55 30.01
C CYS A 7 47.08 10.04 30.08
N ILE A 8 46.88 11.32 29.77
CA ILE A 8 45.56 11.92 29.62
C ILE A 8 45.14 11.67 28.15
N PHE A 9 44.15 10.81 27.94
CA PHE A 9 43.47 10.67 26.66
C PHE A 9 42.44 11.80 26.51
N VAL A 10 42.74 12.74 25.63
CA VAL A 10 41.77 13.78 25.22
C VAL A 10 40.93 13.18 24.08
N SER A 11 39.69 12.79 24.39
CA SER A 11 38.72 12.37 23.41
C SER A 11 38.20 13.60 22.67
N LEU A 12 38.57 13.74 21.42
CA LEU A 12 38.04 14.76 20.51
C LEU A 12 36.62 14.32 20.06
N VAL A 13 35.59 14.90 20.69
CA VAL A 13 34.20 14.76 20.25
C VAL A 13 34.00 15.69 19.06
N CYS A 14 34.04 15.13 17.86
CA CYS A 14 33.60 15.84 16.66
C CYS A 14 32.08 16.06 16.72
N LEU A 15 31.66 17.25 17.13
CA LEU A 15 30.27 17.68 16.95
C LEU A 15 30.05 17.92 15.43
N TYR A 16 29.37 16.99 14.77
CA TYR A 16 28.81 17.24 13.45
C TYR A 16 27.66 18.23 13.62
N LEU A 17 27.91 19.49 13.29
CA LEU A 17 26.87 20.50 13.07
C LEU A 17 26.06 20.05 11.84
N ILE A 18 24.88 19.48 12.07
CA ILE A 18 23.87 19.30 11.01
C ILE A 18 23.35 20.70 10.72
N PRO A 19 23.54 21.25 9.52
CA PRO A 19 22.97 22.55 9.18
C PRO A 19 21.45 22.45 9.28
N ALA A 20 20.85 23.30 10.14
CA ALA A 20 19.41 23.49 10.17
C ALA A 20 18.98 24.04 8.79
N LEU A 21 18.14 23.29 8.09
CA LEU A 21 17.52 23.76 6.85
C LEU A 21 16.74 25.04 7.17
N PRO A 22 16.92 26.12 6.39
CA PRO A 22 16.20 27.36 6.61
C PRO A 22 14.70 27.13 6.45
N ALA A 23 13.93 27.48 7.50
CA ALA A 23 12.48 27.58 7.41
C ALA A 23 12.14 28.69 6.42
N GLY A 24 11.63 28.33 5.23
CA GLY A 24 11.20 29.32 4.25
C GLY A 24 11.83 29.21 2.85
N ALA A 25 12.52 28.11 2.51
CA ALA A 25 12.89 27.88 1.10
C ALA A 25 11.61 27.72 0.27
N ALA A 26 11.43 28.57 -0.75
CA ALA A 26 10.40 28.41 -1.77
C ALA A 26 10.45 26.95 -2.25
N ALA A 27 9.29 26.32 -2.38
CA ALA A 27 9.20 24.91 -2.78
C ALA A 27 9.95 24.77 -4.13
N GLU A 28 11.07 24.05 -4.13
CA GLU A 28 11.81 23.76 -5.37
C GLU A 28 10.92 22.90 -6.25
N ASN A 29 10.43 23.48 -7.36
CA ASN A 29 9.70 22.71 -8.36
C ASN A 29 10.69 21.97 -9.25
N GLY A 30 10.35 20.75 -9.63
CA GLY A 30 11.16 19.94 -10.53
C GLY A 30 11.54 18.57 -9.96
N THR A 31 12.54 17.96 -10.56
CA THR A 31 13.08 16.67 -10.14
C THR A 31 14.00 16.85 -8.94
N LEU A 32 13.64 16.21 -7.82
CA LEU A 32 14.42 16.20 -6.58
C LEU A 32 15.40 15.02 -6.51
N TYR A 33 15.04 13.93 -7.20
CA TYR A 33 15.84 12.71 -7.29
C TYR A 33 15.48 11.96 -8.58
N GLU A 34 16.49 11.36 -9.21
CA GLU A 34 16.33 10.43 -10.32
C GLU A 34 17.43 9.36 -10.23
N GLY A 35 17.05 8.10 -10.33
CA GLY A 35 18.01 7.00 -10.27
C GLY A 35 17.35 5.63 -10.44
N ASP A 36 18.20 4.62 -10.62
CA ASP A 36 17.77 3.24 -10.81
C ASP A 36 18.02 2.42 -9.53
N SER A 37 17.02 1.63 -9.15
CA SER A 37 17.17 0.49 -8.24
C SER A 37 17.29 -0.80 -9.07
N ILE A 38 17.41 -1.96 -8.41
CA ILE A 38 17.34 -3.25 -9.10
C ILE A 38 15.94 -3.59 -9.60
N TYR A 39 14.91 -2.86 -9.14
CA TYR A 39 13.50 -3.11 -9.47
C TYR A 39 12.94 -2.03 -10.39
N HIS A 40 13.30 -0.75 -10.17
CA HIS A 40 12.66 0.39 -10.81
C HIS A 40 13.66 1.49 -11.19
N HIS A 41 13.35 2.20 -12.26
CA HIS A 41 13.75 3.58 -12.42
C HIS A 41 12.83 4.45 -11.56
N ILE A 42 13.39 5.26 -10.66
CA ILE A 42 12.61 6.04 -9.69
C ILE A 42 12.91 7.52 -9.86
N THR A 43 11.87 8.33 -10.03
CA THR A 43 11.97 9.78 -10.03
C THR A 43 11.14 10.34 -8.87
N ILE A 44 11.72 11.23 -8.07
CA ILE A 44 10.97 12.06 -7.12
C ILE A 44 10.82 13.43 -7.72
N ARG A 45 9.58 13.84 -7.93
CA ARG A 45 9.25 15.15 -8.50
C ARG A 45 8.38 15.94 -7.55
N GLN A 46 8.63 17.25 -7.47
CA GLN A 46 7.78 18.18 -6.73
C GLN A 46 7.20 19.22 -7.70
N ASP A 47 5.91 19.50 -7.51
CA ASP A 47 5.21 20.58 -8.21
C ASP A 47 4.31 21.29 -7.19
N GLY A 48 4.69 22.52 -6.83
CA GLY A 48 4.05 23.28 -5.77
C GLY A 48 4.04 22.52 -4.45
N GLY A 49 2.86 22.34 -3.90
CA GLY A 49 2.62 21.60 -2.64
C GLY A 49 2.53 20.08 -2.80
N GLU A 50 2.68 19.54 -4.00
CA GLU A 50 2.59 18.10 -4.26
C GLU A 50 3.96 17.49 -4.56
N ARG A 51 4.28 16.37 -3.93
CA ARG A 51 5.49 15.59 -4.19
C ARG A 51 5.12 14.17 -4.54
N CYS A 52 5.63 13.67 -5.68
CA CYS A 52 5.33 12.36 -6.23
C CYS A 52 6.59 11.50 -6.37
N MET A 53 6.44 10.21 -6.14
CA MET A 53 7.35 9.15 -6.55
C MET A 53 6.77 8.49 -7.80
N ILE A 54 7.59 8.36 -8.82
CA ILE A 54 7.22 7.88 -10.15
C ILE A 54 8.12 6.69 -10.46
N PHE A 55 7.52 5.56 -10.82
CA PHE A 55 8.24 4.36 -11.24
C PHE A 55 8.22 4.24 -12.76
N GLY A 56 9.39 3.92 -13.34
CA GLY A 56 9.57 3.87 -14.78
C GLY A 56 9.95 5.22 -15.38
N ARG A 57 10.06 5.27 -16.71
CA ARG A 57 10.56 6.45 -17.44
C ARG A 57 9.44 7.38 -17.93
N HIS A 58 8.17 7.01 -17.72
CA HIS A 58 7.03 7.83 -18.09
C HIS A 58 6.57 8.69 -16.91
N LEU A 59 6.91 9.97 -16.95
CA LEU A 59 6.66 10.91 -15.84
C LEU A 59 5.18 11.17 -15.55
N ASP A 60 4.28 10.78 -16.46
CA ASP A 60 2.83 10.92 -16.29
C ASP A 60 2.23 9.80 -15.41
N LEU A 61 2.95 8.69 -15.21
CA LEU A 61 2.51 7.54 -14.42
C LEU A 61 2.93 7.71 -12.96
N ARG A 62 2.21 8.56 -12.22
CA ARG A 62 2.46 8.82 -10.81
C ARG A 62 1.86 7.69 -9.95
N GLN A 63 2.69 6.96 -9.20
CA GLN A 63 2.26 5.84 -8.35
C GLN A 63 1.88 6.28 -6.95
N THR A 64 2.65 7.20 -6.37
CA THR A 64 2.37 7.70 -5.03
C THR A 64 2.72 9.19 -4.94
N CYS A 65 1.82 9.97 -4.35
CA CYS A 65 2.01 11.39 -4.14
C CYS A 65 1.62 11.79 -2.71
N MET A 66 2.20 12.86 -2.23
CA MET A 66 1.93 13.46 -0.92
C MET A 66 1.66 14.95 -1.07
N ASP A 67 0.58 15.42 -0.47
CA ASP A 67 0.35 16.84 -0.17
C ASP A 67 1.30 17.23 0.97
N LEU A 68 2.20 18.18 0.71
CA LEU A 68 3.23 18.58 1.67
C LEU A 68 2.68 19.33 2.89
N GLU A 69 1.52 19.98 2.74
CA GLU A 69 0.83 20.66 3.84
C GLU A 69 -0.07 19.70 4.63
N ARG A 70 -0.64 18.70 3.92
CA ARG A 70 -1.62 17.77 4.46
C ARG A 70 -1.24 16.32 4.11
N PRO A 71 -0.20 15.76 4.74
CA PRO A 71 0.34 14.45 4.38
C PRO A 71 -0.63 13.27 4.58
N ASP A 72 -1.75 13.49 5.28
CA ASP A 72 -2.86 12.54 5.46
C ASP A 72 -4.01 12.75 4.46
N ALA A 73 -3.90 13.73 3.54
CA ALA A 73 -4.87 13.91 2.47
C ALA A 73 -4.54 12.98 1.28
N PRO A 74 -5.50 12.17 0.81
CA PRO A 74 -5.25 11.32 -0.34
C PRO A 74 -5.22 12.14 -1.63
N ILE A 75 -4.12 12.07 -2.37
CA ILE A 75 -4.02 12.67 -3.71
C ILE A 75 -4.76 11.79 -4.74
N PHE A 76 -4.62 10.47 -4.62
CA PHE A 76 -5.33 9.50 -5.44
C PHE A 76 -6.55 8.93 -4.71
N GLU A 77 -7.50 8.37 -5.47
CA GLU A 77 -8.70 7.76 -4.88
C GLU A 77 -8.40 6.42 -4.21
N TYR A 78 -7.54 5.59 -4.82
CA TYR A 78 -7.36 4.21 -4.40
C TYR A 78 -6.92 4.05 -2.94
N PRO A 79 -6.03 4.89 -2.38
CA PRO A 79 -5.63 4.71 -0.99
C PRO A 79 -6.80 4.93 -0.02
N ALA A 80 -7.69 5.88 -0.33
CA ALA A 80 -8.91 6.10 0.46
C ALA A 80 -9.86 4.89 0.38
N MET A 81 -10.03 4.35 -0.84
CA MET A 81 -10.87 3.18 -1.09
C MET A 81 -10.36 1.94 -0.35
N MET A 82 -9.03 1.75 -0.19
CA MET A 82 -8.48 0.63 0.57
C MET A 82 -8.92 0.62 2.04
N PHE A 83 -9.17 1.79 2.64
CA PHE A 83 -9.67 1.87 4.01
C PHE A 83 -11.11 1.35 4.19
N THR A 84 -11.84 1.07 3.10
CA THR A 84 -13.12 0.37 3.15
C THR A 84 -13.01 -1.01 3.78
N GLY A 85 -11.83 -1.62 3.85
CA GLY A 85 -11.56 -2.84 4.61
C GLY A 85 -12.09 -2.77 6.04
N TYR A 86 -12.06 -1.59 6.67
CA TYR A 86 -12.64 -1.39 8.00
C TYR A 86 -14.15 -1.52 8.05
N LEU A 87 -14.85 -1.40 6.93
CA LEU A 87 -16.30 -1.62 6.87
C LEU A 87 -16.64 -3.11 6.94
N PHE A 88 -15.73 -3.97 6.49
CA PHE A 88 -15.88 -5.44 6.55
C PHE A 88 -15.32 -6.03 7.84
N ARG A 89 -14.23 -5.47 8.34
CA ARG A 89 -13.54 -5.91 9.58
C ARG A 89 -13.22 -4.69 10.47
N PRO A 90 -14.23 -4.07 11.12
CA PRO A 90 -14.04 -2.83 11.90
C PRO A 90 -13.18 -3.01 13.17
N ASP A 91 -13.08 -4.23 13.67
CA ASP A 91 -12.31 -4.63 14.84
C ASP A 91 -10.86 -5.04 14.52
N ALA A 92 -10.41 -4.83 13.27
CA ALA A 92 -9.06 -5.19 12.84
C ALA A 92 -7.99 -4.48 13.68
N LYS A 93 -7.05 -5.25 14.22
CA LYS A 93 -5.94 -4.78 15.07
C LYS A 93 -4.58 -5.05 14.46
N LYS A 94 -4.47 -6.00 13.54
CA LYS A 94 -3.21 -6.40 12.93
C LYS A 94 -3.35 -6.53 11.42
N ILE A 95 -2.58 -5.72 10.72
CA ILE A 95 -2.64 -5.59 9.26
C ILE A 95 -1.28 -5.88 8.66
N CYS A 96 -1.27 -6.61 7.54
CA CYS A 96 -0.12 -6.71 6.66
C CYS A 96 -0.39 -5.87 5.42
N LEU A 97 0.51 -4.94 5.10
CA LEU A 97 0.49 -4.14 3.87
C LEU A 97 1.65 -4.60 2.99
N ILE A 98 1.36 -5.11 1.81
CA ILE A 98 2.35 -5.46 0.79
C ILE A 98 2.42 -4.34 -0.23
N GLY A 99 3.55 -3.66 -0.26
CA GLY A 99 3.81 -2.41 -0.95
C GLY A 99 3.89 -1.24 0.04
N LEU A 100 4.81 -0.31 -0.22
CA LEU A 100 5.03 0.88 0.62
C LEU A 100 4.78 2.18 -0.16
N GLY A 101 5.36 2.28 -1.35
CA GLY A 101 5.41 3.53 -2.09
C GLY A 101 5.97 4.68 -1.26
N GLY A 102 5.31 5.84 -1.27
CA GLY A 102 5.67 6.98 -0.42
C GLY A 102 5.23 6.86 1.04
N GLY A 103 4.61 5.73 1.45
CA GLY A 103 4.22 5.49 2.84
C GLY A 103 2.95 6.25 3.28
N TYR A 104 2.06 6.59 2.35
CA TYR A 104 0.79 7.25 2.68
C TYR A 104 -0.08 6.38 3.62
N ILE A 105 -0.34 5.12 3.24
CA ILE A 105 -1.18 4.21 4.03
C ILE A 105 -0.66 4.06 5.46
N PRO A 106 0.61 3.68 5.72
CA PRO A 106 1.12 3.58 7.09
C PRO A 106 1.13 4.93 7.82
N THR A 107 1.24 6.06 7.12
CA THR A 107 1.12 7.39 7.74
C THR A 107 -0.30 7.65 8.25
N VAL A 108 -1.34 7.31 7.49
CA VAL A 108 -2.74 7.41 7.95
C VAL A 108 -2.98 6.51 9.17
N PHE A 109 -2.45 5.27 9.16
CA PHE A 109 -2.55 4.38 10.32
C PHE A 109 -1.89 5.01 11.56
N ARG A 110 -0.70 5.54 11.42
CA ARG A 110 0.02 6.18 12.53
C ARG A 110 -0.74 7.36 13.12
N LEU A 111 -1.35 8.18 12.27
CA LEU A 111 -2.03 9.41 12.69
C LEU A 111 -3.43 9.17 13.25
N HIS A 112 -4.19 8.26 12.65
CA HIS A 112 -5.62 8.13 12.92
C HIS A 112 -6.03 6.79 13.52
N LEU A 113 -5.19 5.77 13.42
CA LEU A 113 -5.44 4.41 13.93
C LEU A 113 -4.23 3.87 14.72
N PRO A 114 -3.68 4.63 15.70
CA PRO A 114 -2.40 4.33 16.35
C PRO A 114 -2.39 3.02 17.17
N ARG A 115 -3.57 2.44 17.45
CA ARG A 115 -3.70 1.14 18.14
C ARG A 115 -3.59 -0.05 17.21
N VAL A 116 -3.63 0.17 15.90
CA VAL A 116 -3.52 -0.88 14.90
C VAL A 116 -2.05 -1.16 14.61
N GLN A 117 -1.67 -2.42 14.71
CA GLN A 117 -0.35 -2.89 14.31
C GLN A 117 -0.32 -3.05 12.80
N ILE A 118 0.57 -2.35 12.13
CA ILE A 118 0.79 -2.50 10.70
C ILE A 118 2.18 -3.08 10.45
N HIS A 119 2.24 -4.12 9.62
CA HIS A 119 3.46 -4.70 9.10
C HIS A 119 3.53 -4.43 7.60
N CYS A 120 4.36 -3.49 7.21
CA CYS A 120 4.63 -3.18 5.80
C CYS A 120 5.68 -4.14 5.26
N VAL A 121 5.52 -4.59 4.03
CA VAL A 121 6.48 -5.41 3.29
C VAL A 121 6.74 -4.70 1.97
N GLU A 122 7.99 -4.35 1.71
CA GLU A 122 8.43 -3.67 0.50
C GLU A 122 9.56 -4.47 -0.14
N VAL A 123 9.53 -4.63 -1.45
CA VAL A 123 10.56 -5.40 -2.15
C VAL A 123 11.82 -4.59 -2.40
N ASP A 124 11.68 -3.29 -2.58
CA ASP A 124 12.77 -2.40 -2.95
C ASP A 124 13.28 -1.57 -1.76
N PRO A 125 14.50 -1.84 -1.24
CA PRO A 125 15.08 -1.06 -0.15
C PRO A 125 15.29 0.42 -0.52
N PHE A 126 15.37 0.74 -1.82
CA PHE A 126 15.46 2.12 -2.27
C PHE A 126 14.17 2.89 -2.07
N VAL A 127 13.02 2.24 -2.29
CA VAL A 127 11.69 2.82 -2.01
C VAL A 127 11.58 3.19 -0.53
N GLU A 128 12.01 2.32 0.39
CA GLU A 128 12.08 2.64 1.83
C GLU A 128 12.91 3.89 2.09
N THR A 129 14.11 3.94 1.52
CA THR A 129 15.05 5.07 1.70
C THR A 129 14.44 6.38 1.21
N LEU A 130 13.87 6.38 0.01
CA LEU A 130 13.27 7.56 -0.60
C LEU A 130 11.96 7.98 0.10
N ALA A 131 11.17 7.02 0.59
CA ALA A 131 9.98 7.31 1.40
C ALA A 131 10.35 8.05 2.70
N LYS A 132 11.41 7.62 3.39
CA LYS A 132 11.93 8.29 4.58
C LYS A 132 12.47 9.69 4.26
N GLN A 133 13.24 9.81 3.19
CA GLN A 133 13.91 11.06 2.83
C GLN A 133 12.95 12.12 2.29
N TYR A 134 12.00 11.73 1.45
CA TYR A 134 11.17 12.67 0.69
C TYR A 134 9.71 12.70 1.11
N PHE A 135 9.17 11.64 1.76
CA PHE A 135 7.74 11.54 2.08
C PHE A 135 7.43 11.51 3.58
N ARG A 136 8.41 11.88 4.42
CA ARG A 136 8.25 11.93 5.89
C ARG A 136 7.80 10.58 6.48
N PHE A 137 8.03 9.48 5.76
CA PHE A 137 7.71 8.16 6.24
C PHE A 137 8.60 7.81 7.45
N THR A 138 8.00 7.20 8.46
CA THR A 138 8.68 6.69 9.65
C THR A 138 8.08 5.37 10.06
N VAL A 139 8.86 4.54 10.77
CA VAL A 139 8.40 3.28 11.37
C VAL A 139 8.36 3.48 12.89
N PRO A 140 7.24 3.98 13.45
CA PRO A 140 7.11 4.19 14.88
C PRO A 140 6.94 2.86 15.65
N PRO A 141 7.05 2.87 16.99
CA PRO A 141 6.73 1.71 17.81
C PRO A 141 5.35 1.13 17.49
N GLY A 142 5.27 -0.20 17.36
CA GLY A 142 4.03 -0.91 16.99
C GLY A 142 3.83 -1.09 15.48
N GLN A 143 4.62 -0.42 14.65
CA GLN A 143 4.70 -0.70 13.22
C GLN A 143 5.97 -1.48 12.89
N LYS A 144 5.93 -2.27 11.81
CA LYS A 144 7.08 -3.01 11.28
C LYS A 144 7.23 -2.75 9.81
N LEU A 145 8.48 -2.76 9.34
CA LEU A 145 8.81 -2.78 7.91
C LEU A 145 9.80 -3.92 7.68
N THR A 146 9.52 -4.71 6.64
CA THR A 146 10.40 -5.79 6.19
C THR A 146 10.70 -5.58 4.71
N ILE A 147 11.97 -5.66 4.33
CA ILE A 147 12.38 -5.67 2.93
C ILE A 147 12.43 -7.12 2.48
N ASP A 148 11.44 -7.54 1.71
CA ASP A 148 11.34 -8.89 1.11
C ASP A 148 10.26 -8.84 0.01
N ASP A 149 10.29 -9.81 -0.91
CA ASP A 149 9.17 -10.07 -1.81
C ASP A 149 7.92 -10.47 -1.01
N GLY A 150 6.76 -9.86 -1.31
CA GLY A 150 5.54 -10.05 -0.53
C GLY A 150 5.08 -11.51 -0.46
N ARG A 151 5.21 -12.27 -1.56
CA ARG A 151 4.86 -13.69 -1.58
C ARG A 151 5.84 -14.53 -0.76
N GLN A 152 7.14 -14.25 -0.85
CA GLN A 152 8.17 -14.94 -0.07
C GLN A 152 8.03 -14.63 1.42
N PHE A 153 7.77 -13.37 1.76
CA PHE A 153 7.48 -12.98 3.13
C PHE A 153 6.31 -13.78 3.72
N LEU A 154 5.18 -13.85 3.01
CA LEU A 154 4.03 -14.62 3.47
C LEU A 154 4.31 -16.13 3.58
N LYS A 155 5.15 -16.70 2.71
CA LYS A 155 5.58 -18.11 2.81
C LYS A 155 6.37 -18.38 4.08
N LYS A 156 7.32 -17.49 4.42
CA LYS A 156 8.22 -17.63 5.57
C LYS A 156 7.53 -17.25 6.90
N SER A 157 6.60 -16.30 6.86
CA SER A 157 5.92 -15.78 8.05
C SER A 157 4.99 -16.83 8.67
N ARG A 158 5.00 -16.90 10.01
CA ARG A 158 4.01 -17.64 10.80
C ARG A 158 2.92 -16.73 11.36
N GLU A 159 3.04 -15.44 11.14
CA GLU A 159 2.08 -14.44 11.62
C GLU A 159 0.76 -14.55 10.85
N ARG A 160 -0.34 -14.21 11.53
CA ARG A 160 -1.66 -14.08 10.94
C ARG A 160 -2.16 -12.65 11.14
N TYR A 161 -3.01 -12.20 10.23
CA TYR A 161 -3.47 -10.84 10.15
C TYR A 161 -5.00 -10.78 10.07
N ASP A 162 -5.59 -9.72 10.60
CA ASP A 162 -7.02 -9.46 10.46
C ASP A 162 -7.34 -8.97 9.04
N GLN A 163 -6.41 -8.23 8.47
CA GLN A 163 -6.50 -7.77 7.09
C GLN A 163 -5.13 -7.90 6.41
N ILE A 164 -5.13 -8.30 5.14
CA ILE A 164 -3.94 -8.25 4.28
C ILE A 164 -4.27 -7.33 3.10
N TRP A 165 -3.46 -6.29 2.95
CA TRP A 165 -3.61 -5.27 1.92
C TRP A 165 -2.54 -5.49 0.85
N LEU A 166 -2.97 -5.67 -0.40
CA LEU A 166 -2.13 -5.91 -1.55
C LEU A 166 -2.10 -4.64 -2.41
N ASP A 167 -1.03 -3.86 -2.26
CA ASP A 167 -0.79 -2.61 -2.97
C ASP A 167 0.58 -2.62 -3.67
N ALA A 168 0.93 -3.77 -4.28
CA ALA A 168 2.20 -3.99 -4.94
C ALA A 168 2.06 -3.80 -6.45
N PHE A 169 2.33 -2.58 -6.91
CA PHE A 169 2.38 -2.24 -8.33
C PHE A 169 3.82 -2.08 -8.81
N ASN A 170 4.11 -2.63 -9.97
CA ASN A 170 5.34 -2.40 -10.72
C ASN A 170 4.99 -1.48 -11.91
N SER A 171 5.14 -0.17 -11.70
CA SER A 171 4.71 0.89 -12.65
C SER A 171 3.19 0.85 -12.89
N ASP A 172 2.71 0.07 -13.84
CA ASP A 172 1.32 -0.02 -14.30
C ASP A 172 0.69 -1.41 -14.16
N TYR A 173 1.41 -2.37 -13.56
CA TYR A 173 0.92 -3.75 -13.40
C TYR A 173 1.34 -4.36 -12.06
N ILE A 174 0.60 -5.39 -11.65
CA ILE A 174 0.93 -6.22 -10.49
C ILE A 174 1.84 -7.36 -10.96
N PRO A 175 2.94 -7.68 -10.21
CA PRO A 175 3.80 -8.82 -10.55
C PRO A 175 3.00 -10.12 -10.72
N ALA A 176 3.20 -10.82 -11.84
CA ALA A 176 2.38 -11.97 -12.23
C ALA A 176 2.27 -13.04 -11.12
N HIS A 177 3.37 -13.31 -10.38
CA HIS A 177 3.39 -14.28 -9.28
C HIS A 177 2.53 -13.88 -8.07
N MET A 178 2.04 -12.63 -8.01
CA MET A 178 1.16 -12.11 -6.97
C MET A 178 -0.31 -12.00 -7.43
N THR A 179 -0.64 -12.50 -8.63
CA THR A 179 -2.00 -12.48 -9.17
C THR A 179 -2.65 -13.86 -9.18
N THR A 180 -1.93 -14.92 -8.79
CA THR A 180 -2.34 -16.31 -8.95
C THR A 180 -3.24 -16.81 -7.83
N LYS A 181 -4.02 -17.85 -8.13
CA LYS A 181 -4.85 -18.57 -7.16
C LYS A 181 -4.02 -19.09 -5.98
N GLU A 182 -2.85 -19.65 -6.25
CA GLU A 182 -1.93 -20.18 -5.24
C GLU A 182 -1.41 -19.06 -4.32
N PHE A 183 -1.14 -17.89 -4.87
CA PHE A 183 -0.80 -16.73 -4.04
C PHE A 183 -1.98 -16.29 -3.17
N LEU A 184 -3.19 -16.19 -3.71
CA LEU A 184 -4.36 -15.83 -2.91
C LEU A 184 -4.71 -16.91 -1.86
N GLN A 185 -4.47 -18.19 -2.13
CA GLN A 185 -4.58 -19.25 -1.12
C GLN A 185 -3.55 -19.08 0.00
N LEU A 186 -2.31 -18.70 -0.34
CA LEU A 186 -1.30 -18.36 0.64
C LEU A 186 -1.73 -17.16 1.48
N VAL A 187 -2.20 -16.07 0.86
CA VAL A 187 -2.76 -14.90 1.56
C VAL A 187 -3.87 -15.33 2.52
N LYS A 188 -4.84 -16.11 2.05
CA LYS A 188 -5.94 -16.64 2.87
C LYS A 188 -5.44 -17.44 4.07
N SER A 189 -4.39 -18.26 3.90
CA SER A 189 -3.78 -19.04 4.98
C SER A 189 -3.13 -18.17 6.06
N ARG A 190 -2.84 -16.91 5.79
CA ARG A 190 -2.26 -15.93 6.72
C ARG A 190 -3.30 -14.98 7.31
N LEU A 191 -4.57 -15.17 7.00
CA LEU A 191 -5.65 -14.44 7.66
C LEU A 191 -6.03 -15.11 8.99
N ASN A 192 -6.41 -14.30 9.97
CA ASN A 192 -7.14 -14.73 11.15
C ASN A 192 -8.55 -15.19 10.74
N GLU A 193 -9.26 -15.88 11.63
CA GLU A 193 -10.67 -16.21 11.40
C GLU A 193 -11.48 -14.94 11.07
N GLY A 194 -12.26 -15.02 10.01
CA GLY A 194 -13.02 -13.89 9.48
C GLY A 194 -12.15 -12.72 9.01
N GLY A 195 -10.88 -12.97 8.71
CA GLY A 195 -10.01 -11.97 8.08
C GLY A 195 -10.39 -11.70 6.64
N ILE A 196 -9.89 -10.59 6.11
CA ILE A 196 -10.18 -10.13 4.76
C ILE A 196 -8.90 -9.79 3.99
N VAL A 197 -8.95 -9.89 2.68
CA VAL A 197 -7.93 -9.35 1.79
C VAL A 197 -8.48 -8.14 1.05
N ILE A 198 -7.67 -7.10 0.93
CA ILE A 198 -7.94 -5.90 0.14
C ILE A 198 -6.87 -5.81 -0.93
N GLN A 199 -7.28 -5.65 -2.19
CA GLN A 199 -6.37 -5.64 -3.32
C GLN A 199 -6.63 -4.43 -4.21
N ASN A 200 -5.59 -3.63 -4.44
CA ASN A 200 -5.60 -2.56 -5.42
C ASN A 200 -5.40 -3.13 -6.82
N LEU A 201 -6.24 -2.72 -7.78
CA LEU A 201 -6.24 -3.17 -9.17
C LEU A 201 -6.43 -1.98 -10.12
N PHE A 202 -6.16 -2.22 -11.39
CA PHE A 202 -6.52 -1.31 -12.47
C PHE A 202 -7.67 -1.90 -13.31
N CYS A 203 -8.80 -1.20 -13.41
CA CYS A 203 -10.01 -1.70 -14.06
C CYS A 203 -10.00 -1.59 -15.59
N GLY A 204 -9.03 -0.88 -16.17
CA GLY A 204 -9.03 -0.52 -17.60
C GLY A 204 -8.50 -1.58 -18.56
N ASN A 205 -8.27 -2.82 -18.09
CA ASN A 205 -7.76 -3.92 -18.92
C ASN A 205 -8.44 -5.25 -18.58
N ASN A 206 -8.18 -6.27 -19.39
CA ASN A 206 -8.79 -7.60 -19.22
C ASN A 206 -8.19 -8.39 -18.03
N LEU A 207 -7.02 -7.99 -17.51
CA LEU A 207 -6.43 -8.59 -16.31
C LEU A 207 -7.35 -8.42 -15.09
N TYR A 208 -8.09 -7.31 -15.01
CA TYR A 208 -9.06 -7.06 -13.95
C TYR A 208 -10.12 -8.17 -13.82
N GLU A 209 -10.69 -8.61 -14.95
CA GLU A 209 -11.68 -9.69 -14.93
C GLU A 209 -11.08 -11.03 -14.48
N ALA A 210 -9.87 -11.33 -14.94
CA ALA A 210 -9.14 -12.52 -14.52
C ALA A 210 -8.81 -12.47 -13.01
N GLN A 211 -8.47 -11.30 -12.46
CA GLN A 211 -8.21 -11.15 -11.03
C GLN A 211 -9.47 -11.28 -10.18
N ILE A 212 -10.64 -10.80 -10.65
CA ILE A 212 -11.92 -11.05 -9.99
C ILE A 212 -12.22 -12.56 -10.01
N SER A 213 -12.13 -13.21 -11.16
CA SER A 213 -12.36 -14.65 -11.31
C SER A 213 -11.42 -15.47 -10.40
N THR A 214 -10.14 -15.07 -10.34
CA THR A 214 -9.15 -15.70 -9.47
C THR A 214 -9.51 -15.52 -7.99
N SER A 215 -9.93 -14.32 -7.59
CA SER A 215 -10.37 -14.04 -6.21
C SER A 215 -11.62 -14.86 -5.83
N GLN A 216 -12.60 -14.97 -6.76
CA GLN A 216 -13.80 -15.79 -6.58
C GLN A 216 -13.50 -17.29 -6.50
N SER A 217 -12.39 -17.76 -7.09
CA SER A 217 -11.95 -19.15 -6.99
C SER A 217 -11.39 -19.53 -5.60
N VAL A 218 -11.05 -18.52 -4.76
CA VAL A 218 -10.42 -18.70 -3.45
C VAL A 218 -11.33 -18.26 -2.31
N PHE A 219 -12.07 -17.17 -2.50
CA PHE A 219 -12.94 -16.58 -1.48
C PHE A 219 -14.42 -16.70 -1.87
N THR A 220 -15.26 -16.91 -0.88
CA THR A 220 -16.72 -17.08 -1.10
C THR A 220 -17.43 -15.77 -1.42
N LYS A 221 -16.88 -14.62 -0.99
CA LYS A 221 -17.42 -13.29 -1.23
C LYS A 221 -16.35 -12.37 -1.75
N VAL A 222 -16.67 -11.69 -2.84
CA VAL A 222 -15.80 -10.70 -3.48
C VAL A 222 -16.63 -9.46 -3.78
N PHE A 223 -16.15 -8.32 -3.30
CA PHE A 223 -16.75 -7.00 -3.50
C PHE A 223 -15.77 -6.12 -4.27
N VAL A 224 -16.32 -5.19 -5.04
CA VAL A 224 -15.55 -4.26 -5.84
C VAL A 224 -15.95 -2.83 -5.49
N PHE A 225 -14.95 -1.98 -5.40
CA PHE A 225 -15.09 -0.53 -5.29
C PHE A 225 -14.40 0.09 -6.50
N GLU A 226 -15.14 0.79 -7.33
CA GLU A 226 -14.64 1.40 -8.56
C GLU A 226 -14.37 2.88 -8.34
N GLY A 227 -13.13 3.30 -8.64
CA GLY A 227 -12.74 4.70 -8.65
C GLY A 227 -13.39 5.44 -9.81
N GLN A 228 -13.77 6.69 -9.58
CA GLN A 228 -14.46 7.51 -10.58
C GLN A 228 -13.49 8.32 -11.44
N ARG A 229 -12.24 8.52 -10.99
CA ARG A 229 -11.28 9.44 -11.61
C ARG A 229 -10.02 8.77 -12.12
N SER A 230 -9.59 7.67 -11.50
CA SER A 230 -8.24 7.11 -11.69
C SER A 230 -8.22 5.76 -12.40
N GLY A 231 -9.37 5.16 -12.73
CA GLY A 231 -9.41 3.78 -13.23
C GLY A 231 -8.93 2.74 -12.23
N SER A 232 -8.72 3.11 -10.96
CA SER A 232 -8.37 2.19 -9.89
C SER A 232 -9.61 1.47 -9.39
N CYS A 233 -9.45 0.19 -9.07
CA CYS A 233 -10.47 -0.63 -8.43
C CYS A 233 -9.89 -1.29 -7.18
N ILE A 234 -10.69 -1.37 -6.14
CA ILE A 234 -10.34 -2.13 -4.95
C ILE A 234 -11.22 -3.36 -4.87
N ILE A 235 -10.61 -4.54 -4.75
CA ILE A 235 -11.32 -5.76 -4.38
C ILE A 235 -11.21 -5.95 -2.87
N VAL A 236 -12.33 -6.28 -2.24
CA VAL A 236 -12.38 -6.82 -0.88
C VAL A 236 -12.90 -8.24 -0.96
N ALA A 237 -12.09 -9.22 -0.55
CA ALA A 237 -12.47 -10.64 -0.60
C ALA A 237 -12.42 -11.27 0.79
N SER A 238 -13.39 -12.14 1.09
CA SER A 238 -13.58 -12.76 2.40
C SER A 238 -14.43 -14.02 2.32
N ASP A 239 -14.31 -14.88 3.34
CA ASP A 239 -15.27 -15.98 3.58
C ASP A 239 -16.37 -15.61 4.58
N ARG A 240 -16.39 -14.38 5.06
CA ARG A 240 -17.48 -13.89 5.92
C ARG A 240 -18.80 -13.84 5.15
N PRO A 241 -19.94 -13.87 5.86
CA PRO A 241 -21.24 -13.61 5.23
C PRO A 241 -21.23 -12.31 4.43
N ALA A 242 -22.00 -12.28 3.37
CA ALA A 242 -22.13 -11.08 2.56
C ALA A 242 -22.57 -9.89 3.44
N CYS A 243 -21.98 -8.74 3.18
CA CYS A 243 -22.41 -7.49 3.77
C CYS A 243 -23.08 -6.70 2.65
N GLU A 244 -24.37 -6.45 2.80
CA GLU A 244 -25.11 -5.65 1.81
C GLU A 244 -24.61 -4.21 1.80
N PRO A 245 -24.66 -3.49 0.67
CA PRO A 245 -24.21 -2.10 0.57
C PRO A 245 -24.80 -1.16 1.62
N GLU A 246 -26.08 -1.35 1.97
CA GLU A 246 -26.77 -0.58 3.00
C GLU A 246 -26.15 -0.81 4.40
N GLU A 247 -25.75 -2.04 4.69
CA GLU A 247 -25.08 -2.36 5.95
C GLU A 247 -23.67 -1.76 6.00
N LEU A 248 -22.94 -1.72 4.88
CA LEU A 248 -21.63 -1.04 4.80
C LEU A 248 -21.78 0.45 5.09
N LEU A 249 -22.80 1.10 4.52
CA LEU A 249 -23.10 2.51 4.77
C LEU A 249 -23.43 2.77 6.25
N LYS A 250 -24.20 1.88 6.87
CA LYS A 250 -24.51 1.94 8.30
C LYS A 250 -23.24 1.80 9.14
N ARG A 251 -22.35 0.87 8.80
CA ARG A 251 -21.06 0.69 9.47
C ARG A 251 -20.13 1.89 9.30
N ALA A 252 -20.10 2.50 8.10
CA ALA A 252 -19.34 3.71 7.86
C ALA A 252 -19.79 4.85 8.78
N LYS A 253 -21.11 5.06 8.92
CA LYS A 253 -21.67 6.05 9.85
C LYS A 253 -21.36 5.72 11.31
N ALA A 254 -21.49 4.46 11.72
CA ALA A 254 -21.18 4.00 13.08
C ALA A 254 -19.68 4.13 13.42
N PHE A 255 -18.80 4.05 12.44
CA PHE A 255 -17.35 4.28 12.57
C PHE A 255 -17.01 5.79 12.71
N GLY A 256 -17.98 6.68 12.68
CA GLY A 256 -17.81 8.13 12.72
C GLY A 256 -17.67 8.77 11.33
N GLY A 257 -17.90 8.01 10.27
CA GLY A 257 -17.93 8.48 8.89
C GLY A 257 -16.56 8.71 8.25
N LYS A 258 -15.49 8.78 9.04
CA LYS A 258 -14.14 9.18 8.54
C LYS A 258 -13.00 8.44 9.22
N ILE A 259 -11.89 8.31 8.49
CA ILE A 259 -10.57 8.03 9.02
C ILE A 259 -9.66 9.18 8.56
N GLY A 260 -9.35 10.11 9.48
CA GLY A 260 -8.67 11.33 9.09
C GLY A 260 -9.44 12.11 8.03
N ARG A 261 -8.84 12.27 6.85
CA ARG A 261 -9.46 12.96 5.70
C ARG A 261 -10.21 12.02 4.74
N ILE A 262 -10.23 10.72 5.03
CA ILE A 262 -10.91 9.72 4.22
C ILE A 262 -12.39 9.67 4.63
N ASP A 263 -13.28 9.93 3.67
CA ASP A 263 -14.73 9.85 3.85
C ASP A 263 -15.22 8.41 3.60
N LEU A 264 -15.33 7.63 4.68
CA LEU A 264 -15.79 6.23 4.59
C LEU A 264 -17.24 6.10 4.13
N VAL A 265 -18.07 7.13 4.31
CA VAL A 265 -19.48 7.12 3.86
C VAL A 265 -19.50 7.22 2.33
N ALA A 266 -18.71 8.14 1.77
CA ALA A 266 -18.57 8.27 0.32
C ALA A 266 -17.96 7.00 -0.30
N GLU A 267 -16.94 6.42 0.34
CA GLU A 267 -16.31 5.20 -0.15
C GLU A 267 -17.25 3.98 -0.08
N ALA A 268 -18.04 3.84 1.02
CA ALA A 268 -19.03 2.77 1.14
C ALA A 268 -20.06 2.78 0.00
N GLY A 269 -20.43 3.95 -0.50
CA GLY A 269 -21.37 4.10 -1.61
C GLY A 269 -20.87 3.54 -2.96
N LYS A 270 -19.56 3.30 -3.10
CA LYS A 270 -18.95 2.73 -4.31
C LYS A 270 -19.02 1.20 -4.35
N CYS A 271 -19.43 0.54 -3.25
CA CYS A 271 -19.44 -0.91 -3.13
C CYS A 271 -20.39 -1.57 -4.13
N ARG A 272 -19.90 -2.61 -4.78
CA ARG A 272 -20.68 -3.53 -5.61
C ARG A 272 -20.27 -4.97 -5.30
N VAL A 273 -21.20 -5.92 -5.41
CA VAL A 273 -20.86 -7.34 -5.45
C VAL A 273 -20.15 -7.60 -6.77
N ALA A 274 -19.01 -8.28 -6.72
CA ALA A 274 -18.26 -8.59 -7.92
C ALA A 274 -19.11 -9.44 -8.90
N PRO A 275 -19.11 -9.10 -10.20
CA PRO A 275 -19.87 -9.85 -11.19
C PRO A 275 -19.33 -11.28 -11.31
N ASN A 276 -20.21 -12.22 -11.68
CA ASN A 276 -19.79 -13.58 -12.00
C ASN A 276 -19.27 -13.61 -13.44
N LEU A 277 -17.96 -13.66 -13.58
CA LEU A 277 -17.25 -13.59 -14.86
C LEU A 277 -16.93 -15.00 -15.39
N LYS A 278 -17.93 -15.71 -15.92
CA LYS A 278 -17.82 -17.10 -16.40
C LYS A 278 -16.73 -17.36 -17.43
N ASN A 279 -16.36 -16.34 -18.22
CA ASN A 279 -15.40 -16.45 -19.32
C ASN A 279 -14.01 -15.92 -18.96
N ALA A 280 -13.82 -15.29 -17.82
CA ALA A 280 -12.53 -14.78 -17.41
C ALA A 280 -11.67 -15.93 -16.84
N PRO A 281 -10.40 -16.05 -17.23
CA PRO A 281 -9.53 -17.12 -16.75
C PRO A 281 -9.23 -16.96 -15.27
N VAL A 282 -9.07 -18.09 -14.56
CA VAL A 282 -8.44 -18.14 -13.25
C VAL A 282 -6.94 -18.21 -13.47
N LEU A 283 -6.21 -17.23 -12.91
CA LEU A 283 -4.75 -17.19 -12.99
C LEU A 283 -4.15 -18.18 -11.99
N THR A 284 -3.22 -19.01 -12.45
CA THR A 284 -2.51 -19.99 -11.61
C THR A 284 -1.00 -19.86 -11.81
N ASP A 285 -0.20 -20.49 -10.95
CA ASP A 285 1.26 -20.49 -11.12
C ASP A 285 1.68 -21.17 -12.42
N ASP A 286 0.92 -22.17 -12.89
CA ASP A 286 1.19 -22.89 -14.13
C ASP A 286 0.62 -22.19 -15.35
N PHE A 287 -0.44 -21.39 -15.21
CA PHE A 287 -1.11 -20.67 -16.29
C PHE A 287 -1.42 -19.24 -15.89
N ASN A 288 -0.57 -18.31 -16.30
CA ASN A 288 -0.75 -16.90 -16.01
C ASN A 288 -0.50 -16.01 -17.23
N PRO A 289 -1.53 -15.77 -18.06
CA PRO A 289 -1.43 -14.90 -19.22
C PRO A 289 -1.52 -13.41 -18.87
N ALA A 290 -1.14 -12.99 -17.64
CA ALA A 290 -1.29 -11.61 -17.17
C ALA A 290 -0.71 -10.58 -18.15
N ASN A 291 0.48 -10.83 -18.71
CA ASN A 291 1.10 -9.91 -19.67
C ASN A 291 0.28 -9.74 -20.96
N LEU A 292 -0.38 -10.80 -21.45
CA LEU A 292 -1.26 -10.72 -22.63
C LEU A 292 -2.54 -9.94 -22.30
N LEU A 293 -3.11 -10.18 -21.12
CA LEU A 293 -4.33 -9.52 -20.67
C LEU A 293 -4.13 -8.02 -20.39
N LEU A 294 -2.94 -7.63 -19.94
CA LEU A 294 -2.55 -6.22 -19.78
C LEU A 294 -2.53 -5.45 -21.09
N MET A 295 -2.09 -6.08 -22.18
CA MET A 295 -2.01 -5.43 -23.49
C MET A 295 -3.37 -5.26 -24.17
N GLN A 296 -4.38 -5.99 -23.73
CA GLN A 296 -5.75 -5.93 -24.27
C GLN A 296 -6.53 -4.85 -23.52
N LYS A 297 -6.60 -3.65 -24.11
CA LYS A 297 -7.49 -2.58 -23.59
C LYS A 297 -8.96 -3.01 -23.80
N LYS A 298 -9.79 -2.68 -22.80
CA LYS A 298 -11.25 -2.75 -22.95
C LYS A 298 -11.78 -1.69 -23.87
#